data_cf23bc8eeb1ff493184aed98174eff33
#
_entry.id   cf23bc8eeb1ff493184aed98174eff33
#
_cell.length_a   1.000
_cell.length_b   1.000
_cell.length_c   1.000
_cell.angle_alpha   90.00
_cell.angle_beta   90.00
_cell.angle_gamma   90.00
#
_symmetry.space_group_name_H-M   'P 1'
#
loop_
_entity.id
_entity.type
_entity.pdbx_description
1 polymer ?
#
loop_
_entity_poly.entity_id
_entity_poly.type
_entity_poly.pdbx_seq_one_letter_code
_entity_poly.pdbx_strand_id
1 'polypeptide(L)'
;MYPWEEINPDKDTSLTLIHECAKRKHGVAIATPANLTIRDSVTYSFCKVLNRQDKISSSIKSFHSKATFRDEMLPLAGFDVIILRSNPPLDMIMLNFLDSVKDDVFILN
;
A
#
# COMPACT_ATOMS: atom_id res chain seq x y z
N MET A 1 3.27 3.72 -9.90
CA MET A 1 4.01 2.44 -9.76
C MET A 1 3.59 1.51 -10.89
N TYR A 2 4.52 0.87 -11.54
CA TYR A 2 4.22 -0.14 -12.56
C TYR A 2 3.55 -1.36 -11.91
N PRO A 3 2.90 -2.23 -12.70
CA PRO A 3 2.43 -3.50 -12.17
C PRO A 3 3.53 -4.21 -11.40
N TRP A 4 3.16 -4.88 -10.31
CA TRP A 4 4.16 -5.42 -9.37
C TRP A 4 5.24 -6.27 -10.05
N GLU A 5 4.84 -7.08 -11.04
CA GLU A 5 5.74 -7.99 -11.73
C GLU A 5 6.75 -7.25 -12.64
N GLU A 6 6.45 -6.02 -13.01
CA GLU A 6 7.27 -5.22 -13.92
C GLU A 6 8.15 -4.21 -13.19
N ILE A 7 8.07 -4.16 -11.86
CA ILE A 7 8.88 -3.24 -11.06
C ILE A 7 10.34 -3.63 -11.13
N ASN A 8 11.21 -2.63 -11.33
CA ASN A 8 12.64 -2.80 -11.13
C ASN A 8 12.96 -2.58 -9.64
N PRO A 9 13.29 -3.64 -8.86
CA PRO A 9 13.48 -3.50 -7.42
C PRO A 9 14.59 -2.52 -7.01
N ASP A 10 15.56 -2.30 -7.87
CA ASP A 10 16.69 -1.42 -7.54
C ASP A 10 16.37 0.06 -7.74
N LYS A 11 15.29 0.38 -8.48
CA LYS A 11 15.03 1.76 -8.91
C LYS A 11 13.66 2.30 -8.51
N ASP A 12 12.74 1.44 -8.08
CA ASP A 12 11.39 1.89 -7.78
C ASP A 12 11.30 2.43 -6.34
N THR A 13 11.02 3.72 -6.21
CA THR A 13 10.92 4.37 -4.90
C THR A 13 9.67 3.96 -4.14
N SER A 14 8.58 3.65 -4.84
CA SER A 14 7.36 3.16 -4.19
C SER A 14 7.59 1.79 -3.57
N LEU A 15 8.32 0.91 -4.26
CA LEU A 15 8.69 -0.39 -3.71
C LEU A 15 9.57 -0.24 -2.47
N THR A 16 10.52 0.69 -2.51
CA THR A 16 11.38 0.96 -1.35
C THR A 16 10.55 1.37 -0.13
N LEU A 17 9.57 2.24 -0.34
CA LEU A 17 8.66 2.67 0.72
C LEU A 17 7.84 1.50 1.27
N ILE A 18 7.27 0.69 0.39
CA ILE A 18 6.47 -0.48 0.78
C ILE A 18 7.32 -1.46 1.58
N HIS A 19 8.54 -1.72 1.13
CA HIS A 19 9.47 -2.62 1.81
C HIS A 19 9.78 -2.12 3.23
N GLU A 20 10.07 -0.83 3.38
CA GLU A 20 10.34 -0.26 4.69
C GLU A 20 9.13 -0.34 5.62
N CYS A 21 7.94 -0.05 5.11
CA CYS A 21 6.71 -0.15 5.90
C CYS A 21 6.44 -1.59 6.33
N ALA A 22 6.68 -2.55 5.44
CA ALA A 22 6.51 -3.97 5.76
C ALA A 22 7.50 -4.41 6.84
N LYS A 23 8.75 -3.96 6.78
CA LYS A 23 9.75 -4.25 7.82
C LYS A 23 9.33 -3.70 9.18
N ARG A 24 8.63 -2.59 9.21
CA ARG A 24 8.12 -1.98 10.43
C ARG A 24 6.77 -2.55 10.86
N LYS A 25 6.31 -3.60 10.19
CA LYS A 25 5.07 -4.32 10.48
C LYS A 25 3.80 -3.48 10.32
N HIS A 26 3.83 -2.47 9.46
CA HIS A 26 2.62 -1.76 9.07
C HIS A 26 1.81 -2.59 8.08
N GLY A 27 0.49 -2.49 8.16
CA GLY A 27 -0.37 -3.03 7.11
C GLY A 27 -0.25 -2.15 5.86
N VAL A 28 -0.06 -2.77 4.70
CA VAL A 28 0.14 -2.06 3.43
C VAL A 28 -0.92 -2.49 2.43
N ALA A 29 -1.56 -1.53 1.78
CA ALA A 29 -2.47 -1.75 0.67
C ALA A 29 -2.11 -0.82 -0.48
N ILE A 30 -2.28 -1.30 -1.70
CA ILE A 30 -1.97 -0.55 -2.92
C ILE A 30 -3.23 -0.46 -3.76
N ALA A 31 -3.52 0.73 -4.27
CA ALA A 31 -4.66 0.94 -5.15
C ALA A 31 -4.37 2.03 -6.16
N THR A 32 -5.19 2.10 -7.20
CA THR A 32 -5.19 3.22 -8.13
C THR A 32 -6.46 4.04 -7.92
N PRO A 33 -6.45 5.35 -8.22
CA PRO A 33 -7.67 6.17 -8.09
C PRO A 33 -8.86 5.65 -8.90
N ALA A 34 -8.61 4.95 -9.99
CA ALA A 34 -9.66 4.34 -10.82
C ALA A 34 -10.48 3.28 -10.06
N ASN A 35 -9.93 2.73 -8.97
CA ASN A 35 -10.58 1.70 -8.17
C ASN A 35 -11.42 2.26 -7.01
N LEU A 36 -11.60 3.58 -6.96
CA LEU A 36 -12.41 4.21 -5.92
C LEU A 36 -13.90 4.08 -6.25
N THR A 37 -14.69 3.84 -5.21
CA THR A 37 -16.13 3.83 -5.32
C THR A 37 -16.74 4.44 -4.06
N ILE A 38 -17.94 5.01 -4.19
CA ILE A 38 -18.64 5.65 -3.07
C ILE A 38 -19.94 4.88 -2.83
N ARG A 39 -20.15 4.45 -1.57
CA ARG A 39 -21.38 3.80 -1.12
C ARG A 39 -21.81 4.40 0.19
N ASP A 40 -23.07 4.85 0.27
CA ASP A 40 -23.64 5.42 1.48
C ASP A 40 -22.77 6.54 2.08
N SER A 41 -22.23 7.40 1.21
CA SER A 41 -21.34 8.52 1.56
C SER A 41 -19.95 8.07 2.08
N VAL A 42 -19.61 6.81 1.94
CA VAL A 42 -18.28 6.29 2.32
C VAL A 42 -17.49 5.94 1.07
N THR A 43 -16.26 6.41 0.99
CA THR A 43 -15.38 6.09 -0.13
C THR A 43 -14.63 4.79 0.16
N TYR A 44 -14.77 3.84 -0.75
CA TYR A 44 -14.06 2.56 -0.72
C TYR A 44 -13.05 2.48 -1.85
N SER A 45 -12.02 1.69 -1.65
CA SER A 45 -11.07 1.35 -2.70
C SER A 45 -10.94 -0.16 -2.83
N PHE A 46 -10.90 -0.63 -4.07
CA PHE A 46 -10.52 -2.01 -4.35
C PHE A 46 -9.01 -2.08 -4.30
N CYS A 47 -8.49 -2.80 -3.32
CA CYS A 47 -7.07 -2.78 -2.97
C CYS A 47 -6.41 -4.12 -3.17
N LYS A 48 -5.11 -4.07 -3.46
CA LYS A 48 -4.22 -5.21 -3.29
C LYS A 48 -3.55 -5.06 -1.93
N VAL A 49 -3.90 -5.94 -1.00
CA VAL A 49 -3.39 -5.88 0.37
C VAL A 49 -2.23 -6.85 0.51
N LEU A 50 -1.10 -6.32 0.96
CA LEU A 50 0.10 -7.13 1.16
C LEU A 50 -0.15 -8.17 2.26
N ASN A 51 0.02 -9.45 1.92
CA ASN A 51 -0.10 -10.52 2.89
C ASN A 51 1.05 -10.48 3.89
N ARG A 52 0.74 -10.79 5.15
CA ARG A 52 1.76 -10.83 6.19
C ARG A 52 2.79 -11.91 5.91
N GLN A 53 4.03 -11.60 6.25
CA GLN A 53 5.13 -12.56 6.24
C GLN A 53 5.72 -12.61 7.66
N ASP A 54 6.06 -13.80 8.12
CA ASP A 54 6.66 -13.98 9.44
C ASP A 54 7.98 -13.23 9.56
N LYS A 55 8.72 -13.17 8.46
CA LYS A 55 9.99 -12.47 8.41
C LYS A 55 10.13 -11.77 7.07
N ILE A 56 10.35 -10.45 7.11
CA ILE A 56 10.59 -9.66 5.92
C ILE A 56 12.08 -9.69 5.61
N SER A 57 12.42 -10.05 4.37
CA SER A 57 13.82 -10.06 3.92
C SER A 57 14.40 -8.64 3.94
N SER A 58 15.65 -8.52 4.35
CA SER A 58 16.38 -7.25 4.25
C SER A 58 16.72 -6.88 2.81
N SER A 59 16.74 -7.85 1.90
CA SER A 59 16.95 -7.61 0.48
C SER A 59 15.64 -7.21 -0.19
N ILE A 60 15.64 -6.05 -0.84
CA ILE A 60 14.44 -5.57 -1.55
C ILE A 60 14.07 -6.47 -2.73
N LYS A 61 15.05 -7.07 -3.41
CA LYS A 61 14.79 -8.02 -4.49
C LYS A 61 14.09 -9.26 -3.97
N SER A 62 14.56 -9.80 -2.86
CA SER A 62 13.96 -10.96 -2.23
C SER A 62 12.56 -10.67 -1.73
N PHE A 63 12.37 -9.52 -1.10
CA PHE A 63 11.05 -9.06 -0.67
C PHE A 63 10.09 -8.99 -1.86
N HIS A 64 10.50 -8.35 -2.95
CA HIS A 64 9.68 -8.20 -4.15
C HIS A 64 9.26 -9.55 -4.72
N SER A 65 10.17 -10.51 -4.78
CA SER A 65 9.85 -11.82 -5.36
C SER A 65 8.98 -12.69 -4.46
N LYS A 66 9.03 -12.47 -3.15
CA LYS A 66 8.26 -13.27 -2.17
C LYS A 66 6.93 -12.63 -1.77
N ALA A 67 6.73 -11.36 -2.05
CA ALA A 67 5.51 -10.66 -1.66
C ALA A 67 4.30 -11.22 -2.38
N THR A 68 3.23 -11.44 -1.63
CA THR A 68 1.94 -11.86 -2.17
C THR A 68 0.85 -10.92 -1.69
N PHE A 69 -0.22 -10.80 -2.47
CA PHE A 69 -1.30 -9.88 -2.21
C PHE A 69 -2.64 -10.61 -2.26
N ARG A 70 -3.61 -10.07 -1.53
CA ARG A 70 -5.01 -10.45 -1.66
C ARG A 70 -5.81 -9.23 -2.09
N ASP A 71 -6.91 -9.47 -2.79
CA ASP A 71 -7.80 -8.39 -3.23
C ASP A 71 -8.88 -8.16 -2.18
N GLU A 72 -9.06 -6.91 -1.77
CA GLU A 72 -10.09 -6.53 -0.80
C GLU A 72 -10.67 -5.16 -1.14
N MET A 73 -11.97 -4.99 -0.86
CA MET A 73 -12.63 -3.69 -0.92
C MET A 73 -12.61 -3.09 0.48
N LEU A 74 -11.92 -1.97 0.65
CA LEU A 74 -11.68 -1.37 1.96
C LEU A 74 -12.08 0.11 1.98
N PRO A 75 -12.67 0.61 3.10
CA PRO A 75 -12.95 2.03 3.23
C PRO A 75 -11.67 2.82 3.41
N LEU A 76 -11.56 3.98 2.74
CA LEU A 76 -10.36 4.81 2.87
C LEU A 76 -10.17 5.30 4.31
N ALA A 77 -11.27 5.56 5.02
CA ALA A 77 -11.21 5.98 6.42
C ALA A 77 -10.62 4.91 7.36
N GLY A 78 -10.49 3.67 6.90
CA GLY A 78 -9.86 2.59 7.67
C GLY A 78 -8.34 2.64 7.72
N PHE A 79 -7.72 3.55 6.98
CA PHE A 79 -6.27 3.67 6.93
C PHE A 79 -5.76 4.85 7.75
N ASP A 80 -4.53 4.76 8.22
CA ASP A 80 -3.90 5.83 8.99
C ASP A 80 -3.23 6.86 8.09
N VAL A 81 -2.61 6.39 7.01
CA VAL A 81 -1.89 7.25 6.07
C VAL A 81 -2.18 6.79 4.64
N ILE A 82 -2.43 7.76 3.77
CA ILE A 82 -2.54 7.53 2.33
C ILE A 82 -1.46 8.35 1.65
N ILE A 83 -0.60 7.67 0.89
CA ILE A 83 0.50 8.32 0.19
C ILE A 83 0.18 8.28 -1.30
N LEU A 84 0.12 9.47 -1.92
CA LEU A 84 -0.15 9.60 -3.34
C LEU A 84 1.19 9.66 -4.10
N ARG A 85 1.33 8.77 -5.07
CA ARG A 85 2.52 8.72 -5.93
C ARG A 85 2.11 9.19 -7.31
N SER A 86 2.67 10.32 -7.73
CA SER A 86 2.24 11.01 -8.96
C SER A 86 2.97 10.58 -10.23
N ASN A 87 3.96 9.72 -10.14
CA ASN A 87 4.57 9.16 -11.36
C ASN A 87 3.58 8.21 -12.03
N PRO A 88 3.43 8.28 -13.37
CA PRO A 88 2.51 7.38 -14.04
C PRO A 88 2.90 5.91 -13.84
N PRO A 89 1.92 5.00 -13.58
CA PRO A 89 0.55 5.36 -13.23
C PRO A 89 0.45 5.99 -11.84
N LEU A 90 -0.58 6.84 -11.64
CA LEU A 90 -0.87 7.40 -10.32
C LEU A 90 -1.36 6.29 -9.39
N ASP A 91 -0.70 6.14 -8.25
CA ASP A 91 -1.02 5.11 -7.27
C ASP A 91 -1.25 5.70 -5.89
N MET A 92 -2.02 4.98 -5.10
CA MET A 92 -2.19 5.24 -3.68
C MET A 92 -1.58 4.09 -2.88
N ILE A 93 -0.71 4.44 -1.92
CA ILE A 93 -0.18 3.49 -0.96
C ILE A 93 -0.84 3.81 0.38
N MET A 94 -1.58 2.87 0.93
CA MET A 94 -2.36 3.07 2.14
C MET A 94 -1.78 2.23 3.26
N LEU A 95 -1.61 2.85 4.42
CA LEU A 95 -0.90 2.26 5.54
C LEU A 95 -1.77 2.22 6.79
N ASN A 96 -1.73 1.10 7.50
CA ASN A 96 -2.23 0.98 8.86
C ASN A 96 -1.06 0.75 9.78
N PHE A 97 -0.97 1.58 10.81
CA PHE A 97 0.06 1.43 11.84
C PHE A 97 -0.47 0.57 12.98
N LEU A 98 0.42 -0.22 13.57
CA LEU A 98 0.08 -0.96 14.78
C LEU A 98 -0.21 0.04 15.91
N ASP A 99 -1.22 -0.29 16.72
CA ASP A 99 -1.59 0.49 17.90
C ASP A 99 -1.94 1.96 17.59
N SER A 100 -2.33 2.25 16.35
CA SER A 100 -2.74 3.61 16.03
C SER A 100 -4.09 3.94 16.66
N VAL A 101 -4.17 5.13 17.26
CA VAL A 101 -5.41 5.73 17.73
C VAL A 101 -5.59 7.01 16.92
N LYS A 102 -6.60 7.03 16.06
CA LYS A 102 -6.75 8.14 15.14
C LYS A 102 -8.21 8.51 14.96
N ASP A 103 -8.45 9.78 14.70
CA ASP A 103 -9.73 10.28 14.24
C ASP A 103 -9.71 10.62 12.75
N ASP A 104 -8.53 10.90 12.20
CA ASP A 104 -8.35 11.36 10.82
C ASP A 104 -7.32 10.53 10.06
N VAL A 105 -7.42 10.56 8.73
CA VAL A 105 -6.46 9.95 7.82
C VAL A 105 -5.48 11.03 7.35
N PHE A 106 -4.18 10.77 7.45
CA PHE A 106 -3.16 11.62 6.86
C PHE A 106 -3.01 11.32 5.38
N ILE A 107 -3.01 12.37 4.56
CA ILE A 107 -2.79 12.25 3.13
C ILE A 107 -1.50 12.98 2.77
N LEU A 108 -0.57 12.25 2.14
CA LEU A 108 0.73 12.76 1.72
C LEU A 108 0.88 12.68 0.20
N ASN A 109 1.54 13.68 -0.34
CA ASN A 109 1.88 13.70 -1.77
C ASN A 109 3.33 13.30 -1.99
#